data_1c2235902a9572bcc682702a34d4dd64
#
_entry.id   1c2235902a9572bcc682702a34d4dd64
#
_cell.length_a   1.000
_cell.length_b   1.000
_cell.length_c   1.000
_cell.angle_alpha   90.00
_cell.angle_beta   90.00
_cell.angle_gamma   90.00
#
_symmetry.space_group_name_H-M   'P 1'
#
loop_
_entity.id
_entity.type
_entity.pdbx_description
1 polymer ?
#
loop_
_entity_poly.entity_id
_entity_poly.type
_entity_poly.pdbx_seq_one_letter_code
_entity_poly.pdbx_strand_id
1 'polypeptide(L)'
;MTLRFLIIIFITFTLSSCSFILTDHKNDYLKEKKEKSLILPKDLSTRPIIDYYPINTENPDQVGNEYSIPLPQQVFSSGTSNEVRMHKLGEIRWVYVETLPSSAWPMMNDFWVSSGYGVSKSDPNTGIIESQNINVSGQETKLVMKVEHGIRQASSEIFVSHISQVEGEWFRVEGNENLEEETLRDVLDYFASTPPSGGTSLVAL
;
A
#
# COMPACT_ATOMS: atom_id res chain seq x y z
N MET A 1 30.77 -12.77 53.68
CA MET A 1 29.62 -13.32 52.94
C MET A 1 28.42 -12.37 52.92
N THR A 2 28.13 -11.70 54.00
CA THR A 2 27.00 -10.77 54.20
C THR A 2 26.98 -9.55 53.25
N LEU A 3 28.13 -8.94 52.99
CA LEU A 3 28.21 -7.74 52.13
C LEU A 3 27.82 -8.03 50.66
N ARG A 4 28.21 -9.17 50.12
CA ARG A 4 27.86 -9.59 48.76
C ARG A 4 26.36 -9.87 48.63
N PHE A 5 25.75 -10.41 49.67
CA PHE A 5 24.30 -10.67 49.69
C PHE A 5 23.49 -9.36 49.74
N LEU A 6 23.97 -8.37 50.51
CA LEU A 6 23.37 -7.03 50.59
C LEU A 6 23.41 -6.28 49.23
N ILE A 7 24.52 -6.40 48.51
CA ILE A 7 24.67 -5.79 47.17
C ILE A 7 23.70 -6.42 46.16
N ILE A 8 23.51 -7.74 46.18
CA ILE A 8 22.60 -8.43 45.31
C ILE A 8 21.14 -8.01 45.59
N ILE A 9 20.76 -7.92 46.85
CA ILE A 9 19.43 -7.46 47.28
C ILE A 9 19.19 -6.01 46.83
N PHE A 10 20.18 -5.14 46.95
CA PHE A 10 20.06 -3.73 46.50
C PHE A 10 19.90 -3.60 44.98
N ILE A 11 20.63 -4.41 44.19
CA ILE A 11 20.51 -4.44 42.74
C ILE A 11 19.14 -4.97 42.28
N THR A 12 18.61 -6.01 42.95
CA THR A 12 17.27 -6.52 42.59
C THR A 12 16.16 -5.53 42.94
N PHE A 13 16.32 -4.73 43.98
CA PHE A 13 15.35 -3.70 44.36
C PHE A 13 15.33 -2.50 43.41
N THR A 14 16.48 -2.13 42.83
CA THR A 14 16.58 -1.04 41.86
C THR A 14 16.01 -1.42 40.48
N LEU A 15 16.06 -2.70 40.09
CA LEU A 15 15.52 -3.21 38.83
C LEU A 15 13.98 -3.31 38.82
N SER A 16 13.32 -3.35 39.95
CA SER A 16 11.87 -3.45 40.08
C SER A 16 11.15 -2.08 40.00
N SER A 17 11.88 -0.97 39.96
CA SER A 17 11.31 0.38 40.15
C SER A 17 10.73 1.01 38.89
N CYS A 18 11.01 0.50 37.66
CA CYS A 18 10.60 1.18 36.44
C CYS A 18 9.12 1.00 36.05
N SER A 19 8.43 0.01 36.59
CA SER A 19 7.04 -0.28 36.21
C SER A 19 6.00 0.55 36.97
N PHE A 20 6.36 1.16 38.08
CA PHE A 20 5.41 1.86 38.98
C PHE A 20 5.23 3.35 38.62
N ILE A 21 6.10 3.92 37.79
CA ILE A 21 6.10 5.37 37.49
C ILE A 21 5.36 5.72 36.20
N LEU A 22 5.14 4.76 35.30
CA LEU A 22 4.42 5.01 34.05
C LEU A 22 2.93 4.74 34.26
N THR A 23 2.17 5.83 34.44
CA THR A 23 0.71 5.78 34.42
C THR A 23 0.25 5.65 32.96
N ASP A 24 -0.54 4.62 32.66
CA ASP A 24 -1.13 4.44 31.34
C ASP A 24 -2.30 5.41 31.16
N HIS A 25 -2.12 6.41 30.29
CA HIS A 25 -3.12 7.46 29.98
C HIS A 25 -3.97 7.15 28.74
N LYS A 26 -3.83 5.95 28.17
CA LYS A 26 -4.47 5.62 26.88
C LYS A 26 -5.99 5.78 26.89
N ASN A 27 -6.64 5.68 28.04
CA ASN A 27 -8.10 5.75 28.18
C ASN A 27 -8.59 7.03 28.89
N ASP A 28 -7.70 7.99 29.20
CA ASP A 28 -8.09 9.18 29.94
C ASP A 28 -9.07 10.04 29.14
N TYR A 29 -8.93 10.10 27.82
CA TYR A 29 -9.84 10.82 26.94
C TYR A 29 -11.30 10.30 27.01
N LEU A 30 -11.52 9.03 27.38
CA LEU A 30 -12.87 8.47 27.54
C LEU A 30 -13.58 9.00 28.80
N LYS A 31 -12.83 9.54 29.76
CA LYS A 31 -13.35 10.10 31.02
C LYS A 31 -13.60 11.59 30.96
N GLU A 32 -13.10 12.24 29.90
CA GLU A 32 -13.23 13.68 29.76
C GLU A 32 -14.69 14.08 29.50
N LYS A 33 -15.13 15.11 30.20
CA LYS A 33 -16.49 15.63 30.05
C LYS A 33 -16.53 16.49 28.79
N LYS A 34 -17.60 16.29 28.02
CA LYS A 34 -17.90 17.13 26.87
C LYS A 34 -17.91 18.60 27.29
N GLU A 35 -17.08 19.43 26.70
CA GLU A 35 -17.07 20.85 26.95
C GLU A 35 -18.36 21.50 26.46
N LYS A 36 -18.70 22.63 27.07
CA LYS A 36 -19.89 23.39 26.68
C LYS A 36 -19.72 23.95 25.26
N SER A 37 -20.77 23.92 24.49
CA SER A 37 -20.77 24.52 23.16
C SER A 37 -20.29 25.98 23.21
N LEU A 38 -19.45 26.37 22.24
CA LEU A 38 -18.92 27.69 22.11
C LEU A 38 -20.07 28.70 21.98
N ILE A 39 -20.13 29.70 22.88
CA ILE A 39 -21.09 30.79 22.80
C ILE A 39 -20.44 31.93 22.01
N LEU A 40 -20.97 32.18 20.83
CA LEU A 40 -20.46 33.27 20.00
C LEU A 40 -21.06 34.61 20.44
N PRO A 41 -20.27 35.71 20.43
CA PRO A 41 -20.77 37.05 20.58
C PRO A 41 -21.81 37.38 19.52
N LYS A 42 -22.78 38.27 19.87
CA LYS A 42 -23.92 38.60 19.01
C LYS A 42 -23.54 39.25 17.67
N ASP A 43 -22.31 39.79 17.59
CA ASP A 43 -21.80 40.52 16.43
C ASP A 43 -21.08 39.64 15.41
N LEU A 44 -20.89 38.33 15.70
CA LEU A 44 -20.25 37.38 14.81
C LEU A 44 -21.30 36.49 14.17
N SER A 45 -21.47 36.62 12.85
CA SER A 45 -22.28 35.70 12.08
C SER A 45 -21.51 34.41 11.86
N THR A 46 -22.06 33.27 12.27
CA THR A 46 -21.54 31.96 11.95
C THR A 46 -21.90 31.56 10.53
N ARG A 47 -20.90 31.12 9.75
CA ARG A 47 -21.21 30.27 8.61
C ARG A 47 -21.70 28.92 9.16
N PRO A 48 -22.74 28.31 8.59
CA PRO A 48 -23.15 26.99 9.01
C PRO A 48 -21.96 26.03 8.85
N ILE A 49 -21.64 25.31 9.92
CA ILE A 49 -20.64 24.23 9.86
C ILE A 49 -21.29 23.12 9.02
N ILE A 50 -20.81 22.93 7.81
CA ILE A 50 -21.24 21.83 6.97
C ILE A 50 -20.34 20.64 7.32
N ASP A 51 -20.96 19.59 7.85
CA ASP A 51 -20.26 18.35 8.09
C ASP A 51 -20.14 17.60 6.74
N TYR A 52 -18.98 17.69 6.11
CA TYR A 52 -18.69 17.00 4.85
C TYR A 52 -18.45 15.51 5.02
N TYR A 53 -18.18 15.05 6.24
CA TYR A 53 -17.90 13.66 6.57
C TYR A 53 -18.68 13.24 7.82
N PRO A 54 -20.03 13.10 7.71
CA PRO A 54 -20.82 12.71 8.86
C PRO A 54 -20.39 11.33 9.35
N ILE A 55 -20.01 11.25 10.61
CA ILE A 55 -19.80 9.96 11.26
C ILE A 55 -21.16 9.32 11.48
N ASN A 56 -21.36 8.14 10.89
CA ASN A 56 -22.59 7.38 11.12
C ASN A 56 -22.63 6.94 12.58
N THR A 57 -23.49 7.58 13.37
CA THR A 57 -23.69 7.31 14.80
C THR A 57 -24.90 6.37 15.06
N GLU A 58 -25.40 5.69 14.02
CA GLU A 58 -26.59 4.82 14.18
C GLU A 58 -26.38 3.63 15.14
N ASN A 59 -25.11 3.30 15.45
CA ASN A 59 -24.77 2.27 16.43
C ASN A 59 -23.65 2.74 17.38
N PRO A 60 -23.92 3.67 18.32
CA PRO A 60 -22.92 4.12 19.30
C PRO A 60 -22.46 3.00 20.25
N ASP A 61 -23.24 1.92 20.38
CA ASP A 61 -22.94 0.79 21.26
C ASP A 61 -21.97 -0.23 20.64
N GLN A 62 -21.60 -0.09 19.36
CA GLN A 62 -20.62 -0.97 18.70
C GLN A 62 -19.17 -0.51 18.86
N VAL A 63 -18.91 0.65 19.43
CA VAL A 63 -17.56 1.02 19.84
C VAL A 63 -17.27 0.24 21.12
N GLY A 64 -16.81 -0.99 20.96
CA GLY A 64 -16.35 -1.81 22.09
C GLY A 64 -15.30 -1.02 22.91
N ASN A 65 -15.30 -1.23 24.22
CA ASN A 65 -14.40 -0.56 25.16
C ASN A 65 -12.90 -0.79 24.87
N GLU A 66 -12.57 -1.64 23.90
CA GLU A 66 -11.24 -1.88 23.38
C GLU A 66 -11.23 -1.77 21.84
N TYR A 67 -10.98 -0.57 21.34
CA TYR A 67 -10.65 -0.40 19.93
C TYR A 67 -9.20 -0.79 19.72
N SER A 68 -8.99 -1.97 19.12
CA SER A 68 -7.66 -2.38 18.67
C SER A 68 -7.37 -1.68 17.35
N ILE A 69 -6.40 -0.78 17.37
CA ILE A 69 -5.91 -0.16 16.13
C ILE A 69 -5.24 -1.27 15.31
N PRO A 70 -5.73 -1.56 14.07
CA PRO A 70 -5.07 -2.54 13.23
C PRO A 70 -3.62 -2.13 12.99
N LEU A 71 -2.70 -3.06 13.23
CA LEU A 71 -1.28 -2.82 12.95
C LEU A 71 -1.10 -2.57 11.45
N PRO A 72 -0.17 -1.69 11.06
CA PRO A 72 0.19 -1.50 9.66
C PRO A 72 0.58 -2.85 9.04
N GLN A 73 0.05 -3.14 7.87
CA GLN A 73 0.46 -4.33 7.13
C GLN A 73 1.92 -4.20 6.72
N GLN A 74 2.66 -5.30 6.83
CA GLN A 74 4.05 -5.32 6.37
C GLN A 74 4.08 -5.47 4.85
N VAL A 75 4.92 -4.66 4.20
CA VAL A 75 5.23 -4.82 2.78
C VAL A 75 6.26 -5.93 2.65
N PHE A 76 5.89 -7.00 1.98
CA PHE A 76 6.81 -8.07 1.62
C PHE A 76 7.45 -7.75 0.28
N SER A 77 8.74 -8.02 0.17
CA SER A 77 9.51 -7.77 -1.04
C SER A 77 10.26 -9.05 -1.43
N SER A 78 10.14 -9.44 -2.69
CA SER A 78 10.85 -10.59 -3.27
C SER A 78 11.43 -10.17 -4.62
N GLY A 79 12.56 -10.77 -5.00
CA GLY A 79 13.24 -10.50 -6.26
C GLY A 79 14.72 -10.85 -6.17
N THR A 80 15.36 -10.97 -7.32
CA THR A 80 16.77 -11.38 -7.45
C THR A 80 17.74 -10.20 -7.37
N SER A 81 17.27 -8.97 -7.54
CA SER A 81 18.09 -7.76 -7.51
C SER A 81 17.48 -6.67 -6.64
N ASN A 82 18.28 -5.65 -6.31
CA ASN A 82 17.79 -4.46 -5.63
C ASN A 82 17.04 -3.51 -6.57
N GLU A 83 17.23 -3.65 -7.86
CA GLU A 83 16.73 -2.76 -8.90
C GLU A 83 15.33 -3.15 -9.38
N VAL A 84 15.00 -4.46 -9.35
CA VAL A 84 13.69 -4.99 -9.76
C VAL A 84 13.18 -5.95 -8.69
N ARG A 85 12.02 -5.67 -8.12
CA ARG A 85 11.43 -6.45 -7.02
C ARG A 85 9.92 -6.52 -7.15
N MET A 86 9.35 -7.65 -6.76
CA MET A 86 7.93 -7.75 -6.51
C MET A 86 7.63 -7.38 -5.06
N HIS A 87 6.70 -6.48 -4.86
CA HIS A 87 6.17 -6.10 -3.55
C HIS A 87 4.76 -6.66 -3.36
N LYS A 88 4.40 -6.92 -2.12
CA LYS A 88 3.06 -7.36 -1.72
C LYS A 88 2.62 -6.62 -0.46
N LEU A 89 1.41 -6.09 -0.50
CA LEU A 89 0.73 -5.49 0.63
C LEU A 89 -0.73 -5.98 0.68
N GLY A 90 -1.02 -6.89 1.60
CA GLY A 90 -2.31 -7.58 1.61
C GLY A 90 -2.52 -8.38 0.32
N GLU A 91 -3.59 -8.06 -0.41
CA GLU A 91 -3.91 -8.68 -1.69
C GLU A 91 -3.36 -7.91 -2.90
N ILE A 92 -2.77 -6.74 -2.67
CA ILE A 92 -2.20 -5.92 -3.74
C ILE A 92 -0.76 -6.36 -3.98
N ARG A 93 -0.39 -6.53 -5.25
CA ARG A 93 0.97 -6.83 -5.69
C ARG A 93 1.38 -5.87 -6.78
N TRP A 94 2.67 -5.55 -6.82
CA TRP A 94 3.24 -4.71 -7.87
C TRP A 94 4.72 -5.02 -8.05
N VAL A 95 5.24 -4.68 -9.21
CA VAL A 95 6.66 -4.75 -9.50
C VAL A 95 7.26 -3.36 -9.37
N TYR A 96 8.25 -3.24 -8.50
CA TYR A 96 9.10 -2.06 -8.35
C TYR A 96 10.29 -2.17 -9.30
N VAL A 97 10.57 -1.09 -10.01
CA VAL A 97 11.72 -0.99 -10.91
C VAL A 97 12.45 0.32 -10.64
N GLU A 98 13.79 0.26 -10.49
CA GLU A 98 14.63 1.45 -10.26
C GLU A 98 14.92 2.16 -11.60
N THR A 99 13.86 2.68 -12.20
CA THR A 99 13.92 3.50 -13.41
C THR A 99 12.71 4.41 -13.51
N LEU A 100 12.85 5.53 -14.23
CA LEU A 100 11.74 6.47 -14.42
C LEU A 100 10.62 5.86 -15.25
N PRO A 101 9.36 6.26 -15.04
CA PRO A 101 8.23 5.79 -15.86
C PRO A 101 8.42 6.01 -17.36
N SER A 102 9.09 7.10 -17.75
CA SER A 102 9.40 7.38 -19.16
C SER A 102 10.34 6.34 -19.79
N SER A 103 11.20 5.71 -18.99
CA SER A 103 12.10 4.64 -19.45
C SER A 103 11.47 3.25 -19.27
N ALA A 104 10.65 3.06 -18.23
CA ALA A 104 9.91 1.82 -18.02
C ALA A 104 8.82 1.59 -19.08
N TRP A 105 8.18 2.68 -19.57
CA TRP A 105 7.09 2.60 -20.51
C TRP A 105 7.40 1.86 -21.82
N PRO A 106 8.48 2.20 -22.58
CA PRO A 106 8.82 1.44 -23.78
C PRO A 106 9.08 -0.04 -23.49
N MET A 107 9.75 -0.35 -22.38
CA MET A 107 10.02 -1.74 -21.97
C MET A 107 8.71 -2.49 -21.69
N MET A 108 7.74 -1.84 -21.07
CA MET A 108 6.42 -2.42 -20.84
C MET A 108 5.66 -2.69 -22.14
N ASN A 109 5.72 -1.76 -23.11
CA ASN A 109 5.13 -2.00 -24.43
C ASN A 109 5.78 -3.21 -25.13
N ASP A 110 7.11 -3.31 -25.07
CA ASP A 110 7.85 -4.42 -25.68
C ASP A 110 7.50 -5.74 -24.99
N PHE A 111 7.43 -5.76 -23.68
CA PHE A 111 6.96 -6.92 -22.92
C PHE A 111 5.55 -7.32 -23.37
N TRP A 112 4.63 -6.34 -23.44
CA TRP A 112 3.23 -6.60 -23.76
C TRP A 112 3.05 -7.18 -25.17
N VAL A 113 3.77 -6.62 -26.13
CA VAL A 113 3.79 -7.16 -27.51
C VAL A 113 4.35 -8.58 -27.56
N SER A 114 5.40 -8.87 -26.78
CA SER A 114 6.05 -10.17 -26.75
C SER A 114 5.28 -11.23 -25.97
N SER A 115 4.46 -10.84 -24.99
CA SER A 115 3.68 -11.75 -24.13
C SER A 115 2.55 -12.48 -24.84
N GLY A 116 2.14 -12.01 -26.02
CA GLY A 116 1.04 -12.59 -26.78
C GLY A 116 -0.37 -12.15 -26.37
N TYR A 117 -0.51 -11.30 -25.34
CA TYR A 117 -1.81 -10.78 -24.90
C TYR A 117 -2.44 -9.80 -25.91
N GLY A 118 -1.64 -9.26 -26.84
CA GLY A 118 -2.08 -8.23 -27.77
C GLY A 118 -2.39 -6.91 -27.05
N VAL A 119 -2.44 -5.82 -27.79
CA VAL A 119 -2.74 -4.48 -27.27
C VAL A 119 -4.07 -4.02 -27.84
N SER A 120 -5.02 -3.67 -26.97
CA SER A 120 -6.27 -2.99 -27.36
C SER A 120 -6.19 -1.47 -27.16
N LYS A 121 -5.46 -1.04 -26.12
CA LYS A 121 -5.25 0.37 -25.80
C LYS A 121 -3.87 0.57 -25.17
N SER A 122 -3.20 1.65 -25.56
CA SER A 122 -1.93 2.06 -25.00
C SER A 122 -1.89 3.58 -24.90
N ASP A 123 -1.77 4.12 -23.67
CA ASP A 123 -1.77 5.55 -23.42
C ASP A 123 -0.59 5.92 -22.51
N PRO A 124 0.47 6.52 -23.08
CA PRO A 124 1.64 6.91 -22.33
C PRO A 124 1.39 8.04 -21.33
N ASN A 125 0.34 8.86 -21.51
CA ASN A 125 0.06 9.97 -20.61
C ASN A 125 -0.56 9.49 -19.29
N THR A 126 -1.36 8.44 -19.35
CA THR A 126 -1.96 7.82 -18.17
C THR A 126 -1.15 6.64 -17.64
N GLY A 127 -0.15 6.18 -18.41
CA GLY A 127 0.67 5.02 -18.07
C GLY A 127 -0.09 3.70 -18.14
N ILE A 128 -1.16 3.60 -18.96
CA ILE A 128 -2.05 2.44 -18.99
C ILE A 128 -1.93 1.72 -20.34
N ILE A 129 -1.76 0.39 -20.27
CA ILE A 129 -1.86 -0.54 -21.40
C ILE A 129 -2.96 -1.55 -21.09
N GLU A 130 -3.87 -1.76 -22.04
CA GLU A 130 -4.91 -2.78 -21.94
C GLU A 130 -4.67 -3.88 -22.97
N SER A 131 -4.82 -5.13 -22.56
CA SER A 131 -4.78 -6.29 -23.48
C SER A 131 -5.99 -6.31 -24.42
N GLN A 132 -5.88 -7.11 -25.45
CA GLN A 132 -7.08 -7.61 -26.14
C GLN A 132 -7.89 -8.52 -25.19
N ASN A 133 -9.14 -8.84 -25.59
CA ASN A 133 -9.97 -9.75 -24.83
C ASN A 133 -9.31 -11.15 -24.76
N ILE A 134 -9.22 -11.66 -23.53
CA ILE A 134 -8.71 -12.99 -23.22
C ILE A 134 -9.89 -13.82 -22.76
N ASN A 135 -10.06 -15.03 -23.26
CA ASN A 135 -11.09 -15.92 -22.79
C ASN A 135 -10.52 -16.81 -21.68
N VAL A 136 -11.02 -16.64 -20.45
CA VAL A 136 -10.67 -17.47 -19.30
C VAL A 136 -11.93 -18.20 -18.85
N SER A 137 -11.93 -19.52 -18.90
CA SER A 137 -13.06 -20.38 -18.49
C SER A 137 -14.41 -20.02 -19.14
N GLY A 138 -14.37 -19.48 -20.38
CA GLY A 138 -15.57 -19.09 -21.12
C GLY A 138 -16.05 -17.66 -20.84
N GLN A 139 -15.32 -16.90 -20.01
CA GLN A 139 -15.61 -15.51 -19.71
C GLN A 139 -14.61 -14.57 -20.45
N GLU A 140 -15.12 -13.48 -21.03
CA GLU A 140 -14.26 -12.45 -21.59
C GLU A 140 -13.62 -11.62 -20.49
N THR A 141 -12.30 -11.56 -20.51
CA THR A 141 -11.48 -10.85 -19.52
C THR A 141 -10.45 -9.98 -20.21
N LYS A 142 -9.86 -9.07 -19.48
CA LYS A 142 -8.74 -8.23 -19.91
C LYS A 142 -7.70 -8.10 -18.80
N LEU A 143 -6.45 -7.95 -19.21
CA LEU A 143 -5.38 -7.47 -18.36
C LEU A 143 -5.17 -5.97 -18.58
N VAL A 144 -5.09 -5.24 -17.50
CA VAL A 144 -4.78 -3.80 -17.51
C VAL A 144 -3.50 -3.60 -16.72
N MET A 145 -2.47 -3.11 -17.38
CA MET A 145 -1.20 -2.78 -16.75
C MET A 145 -1.08 -1.27 -16.59
N LYS A 146 -0.61 -0.81 -15.43
CA LYS A 146 -0.41 0.59 -15.13
C LYS A 146 0.98 0.83 -14.58
N VAL A 147 1.67 1.84 -15.12
CA VAL A 147 2.94 2.35 -14.60
C VAL A 147 2.71 3.64 -13.85
N GLU A 148 3.21 3.71 -12.66
CA GLU A 148 3.20 4.93 -11.85
C GLU A 148 4.62 5.29 -11.39
N HIS A 149 4.79 6.54 -10.94
CA HIS A 149 6.00 6.93 -10.24
C HIS A 149 6.09 6.17 -8.91
N GLY A 150 7.23 5.56 -8.67
CA GLY A 150 7.51 4.94 -7.38
C GLY A 150 7.78 5.95 -6.28
N ILE A 151 7.75 5.47 -5.03
CA ILE A 151 8.02 6.30 -3.84
C ILE A 151 9.47 6.83 -3.83
N ARG A 152 10.41 6.07 -4.40
CA ARG A 152 11.80 6.50 -4.50
C ARG A 152 12.02 7.35 -5.75
N GLN A 153 12.98 8.29 -5.66
CA GLN A 153 13.39 9.04 -6.85
C GLN A 153 13.87 8.08 -7.93
N ALA A 154 13.53 8.41 -9.19
CA ALA A 154 13.90 7.64 -10.36
C ALA A 154 13.43 6.18 -10.33
N SER A 155 12.28 5.92 -9.74
CA SER A 155 11.67 4.58 -9.71
C SER A 155 10.26 4.57 -10.29
N SER A 156 9.82 3.39 -10.68
CA SER A 156 8.46 3.11 -11.17
C SER A 156 7.86 1.96 -10.40
N GLU A 157 6.55 1.99 -10.30
CA GLU A 157 5.72 0.90 -9.79
C GLU A 157 4.79 0.43 -10.89
N ILE A 158 4.77 -0.87 -11.14
CA ILE A 158 4.00 -1.51 -12.21
C ILE A 158 2.94 -2.37 -11.58
N PHE A 159 1.71 -2.04 -11.82
CA PHE A 159 0.52 -2.76 -11.36
C PHE A 159 -0.11 -3.50 -12.52
N VAL A 160 -0.67 -4.68 -12.23
CA VAL A 160 -1.48 -5.44 -13.16
C VAL A 160 -2.82 -5.71 -12.52
N SER A 161 -3.90 -5.50 -13.25
CA SER A 161 -5.26 -5.85 -12.85
C SER A 161 -5.88 -6.77 -13.88
N HIS A 162 -6.46 -7.87 -13.44
CA HIS A 162 -7.24 -8.78 -14.27
C HIS A 162 -8.71 -8.48 -14.08
N ILE A 163 -9.38 -8.07 -15.14
CA ILE A 163 -10.79 -7.64 -15.09
C ILE A 163 -11.64 -8.47 -16.04
N SER A 164 -12.87 -8.75 -15.63
CA SER A 164 -13.90 -9.42 -16.43
C SER A 164 -15.11 -8.52 -16.61
N GLN A 165 -15.81 -8.69 -17.73
CA GLN A 165 -17.03 -7.95 -18.01
C GLN A 165 -18.25 -8.78 -17.59
N VAL A 166 -19.06 -8.20 -16.69
CA VAL A 166 -20.33 -8.76 -16.23
C VAL A 166 -21.42 -7.72 -16.44
N GLU A 167 -22.45 -8.04 -17.19
CA GLU A 167 -23.58 -7.12 -17.49
C GLU A 167 -23.17 -5.74 -18.06
N GLY A 168 -22.02 -5.68 -18.74
CA GLY A 168 -21.49 -4.45 -19.33
C GLY A 168 -20.55 -3.65 -18.41
N GLU A 169 -20.39 -4.04 -17.16
CA GLU A 169 -19.46 -3.43 -16.21
C GLU A 169 -18.21 -4.29 -16.01
N TRP A 170 -17.08 -3.65 -15.70
CA TRP A 170 -15.80 -4.33 -15.50
C TRP A 170 -15.53 -4.51 -14.02
N PHE A 171 -15.28 -5.75 -13.61
CA PHE A 171 -14.96 -6.16 -12.25
C PHE A 171 -13.61 -6.87 -12.21
N ARG A 172 -12.91 -6.76 -11.08
CA ARG A 172 -11.69 -7.51 -10.86
C ARG A 172 -12.00 -9.02 -10.75
N VAL A 173 -11.20 -9.83 -11.44
CA VAL A 173 -11.28 -11.29 -11.34
C VAL A 173 -10.68 -11.74 -10.01
N GLU A 174 -11.40 -12.58 -9.27
CA GLU A 174 -10.94 -13.12 -8.00
C GLU A 174 -10.67 -14.63 -8.10
N GLY A 175 -9.88 -15.14 -7.14
CA GLY A 175 -9.61 -16.56 -7.01
C GLY A 175 -8.55 -17.11 -7.96
N ASN A 176 -8.62 -18.41 -8.25
CA ASN A 176 -7.58 -19.15 -8.98
C ASN A 176 -7.48 -18.79 -10.46
N GLU A 177 -8.47 -18.12 -11.01
CA GLU A 177 -8.52 -17.69 -12.42
C GLU A 177 -7.89 -16.30 -12.61
N ASN A 178 -7.43 -15.67 -11.53
CA ASN A 178 -6.79 -14.36 -11.58
C ASN A 178 -5.34 -14.51 -12.10
N LEU A 179 -5.08 -13.86 -13.24
CA LEU A 179 -3.78 -13.86 -13.91
C LEU A 179 -2.81 -12.78 -13.41
N GLU A 180 -3.21 -11.96 -12.43
CA GLU A 180 -2.39 -10.80 -11.98
C GLU A 180 -1.01 -11.22 -11.47
N GLU A 181 -0.96 -12.25 -10.62
CA GLU A 181 0.31 -12.69 -10.02
C GLU A 181 1.23 -13.33 -11.06
N GLU A 182 0.69 -14.15 -11.96
CA GLU A 182 1.46 -14.78 -13.04
C GLU A 182 2.04 -13.71 -13.95
N THR A 183 1.20 -12.79 -14.44
CA THR A 183 1.65 -11.69 -15.30
C THR A 183 2.70 -10.81 -14.61
N LEU A 184 2.53 -10.50 -13.32
CA LEU A 184 3.53 -9.72 -12.57
C LEU A 184 4.87 -10.46 -12.40
N ARG A 185 4.87 -11.80 -12.32
CA ARG A 185 6.10 -12.61 -12.32
C ARG A 185 6.81 -12.52 -13.66
N ASP A 186 6.06 -12.63 -14.75
CA ASP A 186 6.61 -12.49 -16.10
C ASP A 186 7.20 -11.09 -16.33
N VAL A 187 6.54 -10.05 -15.84
CA VAL A 187 7.06 -8.66 -15.84
C VAL A 187 8.35 -8.56 -15.03
N LEU A 188 8.37 -9.16 -13.82
CA LEU A 188 9.57 -9.17 -12.96
C LEU A 188 10.75 -9.81 -13.70
N ASP A 189 10.54 -10.97 -14.30
CA ASP A 189 11.57 -11.74 -15.01
C ASP A 189 12.05 -10.98 -16.27
N TYR A 190 11.13 -10.37 -17.00
CA TYR A 190 11.44 -9.54 -18.16
C TYR A 190 12.34 -8.35 -17.80
N PHE A 191 11.98 -7.57 -16.78
CA PHE A 191 12.77 -6.42 -16.33
C PHE A 191 14.09 -6.83 -15.68
N ALA A 192 14.14 -7.98 -15.02
CA ALA A 192 15.38 -8.52 -14.46
C ALA A 192 16.37 -8.97 -15.54
N SER A 193 15.86 -9.49 -16.67
CA SER A 193 16.68 -9.96 -17.79
C SER A 193 17.06 -8.86 -18.78
N THR A 194 16.28 -7.78 -18.83
CA THR A 194 16.43 -6.66 -19.76
C THR A 194 16.63 -5.37 -18.96
N PRO A 195 17.84 -5.09 -18.46
CA PRO A 195 18.06 -3.87 -17.69
C PRO A 195 17.75 -2.65 -18.55
N PRO A 196 17.09 -1.62 -17.98
CA PRO A 196 16.72 -0.42 -18.72
C PRO A 196 17.98 0.22 -19.32
N SER A 197 18.01 0.34 -20.63
CA SER A 197 19.06 1.02 -21.36
C SER A 197 18.98 2.52 -21.09
N GLY A 198 19.64 2.99 -20.03
CA GLY A 198 19.65 4.43 -19.70
C GLY A 198 20.08 4.80 -18.30
N GLY A 199 20.35 3.86 -17.42
CA GLY A 199 20.97 4.13 -16.13
C GLY A 199 22.46 4.44 -16.34
N THR A 200 22.80 5.67 -16.72
CA THR A 200 24.18 6.14 -16.58
C THR A 200 24.45 6.18 -15.08
N SER A 201 25.12 5.15 -14.56
CA SER A 201 25.74 5.25 -13.24
C SER A 201 26.71 6.44 -13.32
N LEU A 202 26.32 7.55 -12.71
CA LEU A 202 27.27 8.59 -12.34
C LEU A 202 28.23 7.96 -11.32
N VAL A 203 29.26 7.29 -11.83
CA VAL A 203 30.44 6.99 -11.04
C VAL A 203 31.02 8.35 -10.71
N ALA A 204 30.85 8.76 -9.46
CA ALA A 204 31.53 9.94 -8.92
C ALA A 204 33.01 9.71 -9.04
N LEU A 205 33.65 10.58 -9.82
CA LEU A 205 35.13 10.81 -9.82
C LEU A 205 35.50 11.57 -8.55
#